data_6d071b04b7dcd853f56ccc927315eaa6
#
_entry.id   6d071b04b7dcd853f56ccc927315eaa6
#
_cell.length_a   1.000
_cell.length_b   1.000
_cell.length_c   1.000
_cell.angle_alpha   90.00
_cell.angle_beta   90.00
_cell.angle_gamma   90.00
#
_symmetry.space_group_name_H-M   'P 1'
#
loop_
_entity.id
_entity.type
_entity.pdbx_description
1 polymer ?
#
loop_
_entity_poly.entity_id
_entity_poly.type
_entity_poly.pdbx_seq_one_letter_code
_entity_poly.pdbx_strand_id
1 'polypeptide(L)'
;EGNNYFSKAISVLKTDKNWDIYSSPHFMFIKLAKLLNLTDNMIHGRDETSFNIAWLAGLYIFLLSCAAWGIFTFFADFKPSVKAAVLIMFLFVFCDAGYLLYFNSFYGEPLQYVALMMLLSVGLMIYKNPTIPKVIYFYVALYFFAGSKLANVPYSIIICLMACVIILLRRDKAFRKTVVISALVSLGLMIQLYVSIPDWMQEATTYQAVFFGIVKESDTPEADLEELGVSQEYVVLQNTNAYMDEDEYPIDINGEEFKRNFYDKVSKLDLVMFYINHPVRLFEKLQTAIKNTAYIRPPNLGNLPDKQMTITDKYSLWSKVRVGLKFMYSPVTIFGIFVLLTVYIILIDIFYLRRRMIEDPRRHYMMSGINVLILGLWINLILPMVANGEADLQKHMFLFINCNDIMFMTLIIGMFNMKRKHVVISLTAVAAMTAAFYIHLPNRSVTFGMYDGKKIRWEVVEEYSDGTMLITTKKNIAEMVFDNNSNNWENSSIRKWLNRDFIQEFSEEDKDRIVPTTNELILSFEDRDMAVAGDHTHYWNFTREQVGDLAETAYHYYLEDEVFLPTLDMFSNMNVNGSCWVLCPYAANNYMQRYMNSDGFILHTDVSNERGVRPVMRIKSKE
;
A
#
# COMPACT_ATOMS: atom_id res chain seq x y z
N GLU A 1 -6.85 -21.86 13.55
CA GLU A 1 -7.82 -20.97 12.82
C GLU A 1 -7.41 -20.77 11.35
N GLY A 2 -6.11 -20.66 11.00
CA GLY A 2 -5.68 -20.55 9.59
C GLY A 2 -6.13 -21.71 8.69
N ASN A 3 -6.13 -22.93 9.21
CA ASN A 3 -6.60 -24.11 8.47
C ASN A 3 -8.11 -24.09 8.16
N ASN A 4 -8.93 -23.48 9.02
CA ASN A 4 -10.37 -23.37 8.81
C ASN A 4 -10.75 -22.36 7.72
N TYR A 5 -9.98 -21.29 7.56
CA TYR A 5 -10.22 -20.29 6.52
C TYR A 5 -9.98 -20.88 5.11
N PHE A 6 -8.93 -21.67 4.96
CA PHE A 6 -8.60 -22.32 3.69
C PHE A 6 -9.57 -23.46 3.35
N SER A 7 -10.01 -24.25 4.32
CA SER A 7 -11.01 -25.29 4.10
C SER A 7 -12.37 -24.69 3.74
N LYS A 8 -12.77 -23.56 4.34
CA LYS A 8 -13.97 -22.81 3.97
C LYS A 8 -13.88 -22.24 2.54
N ALA A 9 -12.77 -21.61 2.17
CA ALA A 9 -12.58 -21.08 0.81
C ALA A 9 -12.67 -22.18 -0.26
N ILE A 10 -12.17 -23.38 0.02
CA ILE A 10 -12.26 -24.52 -0.91
C ILE A 10 -13.65 -25.15 -0.89
N SER A 11 -14.36 -25.19 0.22
CA SER A 11 -15.74 -25.66 0.29
C SER A 11 -16.68 -24.71 -0.45
N VAL A 12 -16.47 -23.41 -0.37
CA VAL A 12 -17.18 -22.37 -1.15
C VAL A 12 -16.97 -22.59 -2.66
N LEU A 13 -15.74 -22.92 -3.10
CA LEU A 13 -15.48 -23.30 -4.50
C LEU A 13 -16.19 -24.59 -4.94
N LYS A 14 -16.73 -25.39 -4.00
CA LYS A 14 -17.44 -26.66 -4.28
C LYS A 14 -18.96 -26.56 -4.26
N THR A 15 -19.55 -25.66 -3.50
CA THR A 15 -20.93 -25.83 -3.02
C THR A 15 -21.92 -24.73 -3.35
N ASP A 16 -21.48 -23.52 -3.70
CA ASP A 16 -22.43 -22.44 -3.95
C ASP A 16 -22.55 -22.13 -5.45
N LYS A 17 -23.65 -22.62 -6.05
CA LYS A 17 -24.02 -22.29 -7.43
C LYS A 17 -24.50 -20.84 -7.59
N ASN A 18 -24.64 -20.09 -6.50
CA ASN A 18 -25.24 -18.77 -6.47
C ASN A 18 -24.22 -17.63 -6.29
N TRP A 19 -22.93 -17.94 -6.19
CA TRP A 19 -21.91 -16.90 -6.18
C TRP A 19 -21.44 -16.64 -7.61
N ASP A 20 -21.62 -15.41 -8.08
CA ASP A 20 -21.00 -14.91 -9.31
C ASP A 20 -19.49 -14.80 -9.09
N ILE A 21 -18.82 -15.94 -9.28
CA ILE A 21 -17.37 -16.01 -9.16
C ILE A 21 -16.77 -15.37 -10.43
N TYR A 22 -16.07 -14.28 -10.24
CA TYR A 22 -15.27 -13.68 -11.29
C TYR A 22 -14.31 -14.71 -11.92
N SER A 23 -14.47 -14.94 -13.22
CA SER A 23 -13.64 -15.88 -13.97
C SER A 23 -12.27 -15.27 -14.27
N SER A 24 -11.32 -15.45 -13.36
CA SER A 24 -9.93 -15.00 -13.51
C SER A 24 -9.03 -16.13 -13.99
N PRO A 25 -8.04 -15.85 -14.86
CA PRO A 25 -6.97 -16.79 -15.19
C PRO A 25 -6.21 -17.32 -13.98
N HIS A 26 -6.22 -16.61 -12.87
CA HIS A 26 -5.65 -17.04 -11.59
C HIS A 26 -6.22 -18.37 -11.12
N PHE A 27 -7.53 -18.62 -11.33
CA PHE A 27 -8.16 -19.90 -10.98
C PHE A 27 -7.57 -21.11 -11.70
N MET A 28 -6.94 -20.91 -12.86
CA MET A 28 -6.24 -22.00 -13.56
C MET A 28 -5.06 -22.52 -12.71
N PHE A 29 -4.31 -21.63 -12.07
CA PHE A 29 -3.20 -22.00 -11.18
C PHE A 29 -3.70 -22.67 -9.90
N ILE A 30 -4.79 -22.16 -9.32
CA ILE A 30 -5.42 -22.78 -8.14
C ILE A 30 -5.94 -24.19 -8.49
N LYS A 31 -6.61 -24.36 -9.64
CA LYS A 31 -7.07 -25.67 -10.11
C LYS A 31 -5.91 -26.64 -10.35
N LEU A 32 -4.82 -26.17 -10.95
CA LEU A 32 -3.62 -26.98 -11.17
C LEU A 32 -2.97 -27.37 -9.83
N ALA A 33 -2.83 -26.44 -8.91
CA ALA A 33 -2.30 -26.69 -7.56
C ALA A 33 -3.17 -27.71 -6.81
N LYS A 34 -4.52 -27.60 -6.93
CA LYS A 34 -5.46 -28.58 -6.38
C LYS A 34 -5.25 -29.98 -6.96
N LEU A 35 -5.07 -30.09 -8.29
CA LEU A 35 -4.83 -31.37 -8.92
C LEU A 35 -3.54 -32.01 -8.43
N LEU A 36 -2.44 -31.23 -8.33
CA LEU A 36 -1.15 -31.69 -7.78
C LEU A 36 -1.30 -32.12 -6.32
N ASN A 37 -2.00 -31.36 -5.51
CA ASN A 37 -2.26 -31.66 -4.10
C ASN A 37 -3.09 -32.94 -3.93
N LEU A 38 -4.15 -33.13 -4.72
CA LEU A 38 -4.96 -34.34 -4.69
C LEU A 38 -4.12 -35.57 -5.05
N THR A 39 -3.27 -35.46 -6.07
CA THR A 39 -2.35 -36.54 -6.47
C THR A 39 -1.38 -36.88 -5.33
N ASP A 40 -0.82 -35.86 -4.67
CA ASP A 40 0.08 -36.05 -3.50
C ASP A 40 -0.65 -36.70 -2.33
N ASN A 41 -1.87 -36.25 -2.01
CA ASN A 41 -2.69 -36.83 -0.95
C ASN A 41 -3.02 -38.30 -1.21
N MET A 42 -3.40 -38.64 -2.47
CA MET A 42 -3.66 -40.03 -2.86
C MET A 42 -2.41 -40.92 -2.72
N ILE A 43 -1.24 -40.45 -3.14
CA ILE A 43 0.02 -41.20 -3.04
C ILE A 43 0.40 -41.47 -1.58
N HIS A 44 0.16 -40.49 -0.68
CA HIS A 44 0.60 -40.57 0.71
C HIS A 44 -0.53 -40.94 1.68
N GLY A 45 -1.71 -41.34 1.18
CA GLY A 45 -2.85 -41.73 2.02
C GLY A 45 -3.35 -40.63 2.95
N ARG A 46 -3.24 -39.36 2.54
CA ARG A 46 -3.73 -38.21 3.29
C ARG A 46 -5.19 -37.92 2.95
N ASP A 47 -5.85 -37.14 3.84
CA ASP A 47 -7.21 -36.69 3.63
C ASP A 47 -7.32 -35.88 2.31
N GLU A 48 -8.21 -36.34 1.40
CA GLU A 48 -8.46 -35.69 0.12
C GLU A 48 -9.07 -34.29 0.25
N THR A 49 -9.66 -33.96 1.41
CA THR A 49 -10.23 -32.64 1.70
C THR A 49 -9.17 -31.62 2.13
N SER A 50 -7.96 -32.07 2.50
CA SER A 50 -6.86 -31.19 2.89
C SER A 50 -6.19 -30.56 1.66
N PHE A 51 -5.91 -29.26 1.72
CA PHE A 51 -5.15 -28.54 0.70
C PHE A 51 -3.87 -27.94 1.28
N ASN A 52 -2.75 -28.35 0.70
CA ASN A 52 -1.45 -27.77 1.03
C ASN A 52 -1.12 -26.64 0.04
N ILE A 53 -1.13 -25.41 0.51
CA ILE A 53 -0.86 -24.21 -0.29
C ILE A 53 0.55 -24.20 -0.90
N ALA A 54 1.48 -24.98 -0.37
CA ALA A 54 2.83 -25.10 -0.93
C ALA A 54 2.85 -25.55 -2.40
N TRP A 55 1.84 -26.28 -2.87
CA TRP A 55 1.70 -26.62 -4.30
C TRP A 55 1.47 -25.39 -5.15
N LEU A 56 0.64 -24.44 -4.70
CA LEU A 56 0.41 -23.19 -5.40
C LEU A 56 1.68 -22.31 -5.37
N ALA A 57 2.30 -22.19 -4.19
CA ALA A 57 3.56 -21.47 -4.04
C ALA A 57 4.66 -22.04 -4.93
N GLY A 58 4.75 -23.38 -5.02
CA GLY A 58 5.70 -24.08 -5.90
C GLY A 58 5.53 -23.73 -7.38
N LEU A 59 4.29 -23.62 -7.86
CA LEU A 59 3.99 -23.18 -9.23
C LEU A 59 4.48 -21.74 -9.47
N TYR A 60 4.24 -20.83 -8.54
CA TYR A 60 4.73 -19.44 -8.67
C TYR A 60 6.26 -19.35 -8.61
N ILE A 61 6.91 -20.12 -7.73
CA ILE A 61 8.37 -20.19 -7.66
C ILE A 61 8.94 -20.73 -8.97
N PHE A 62 8.33 -21.76 -9.56
CA PHE A 62 8.74 -22.30 -10.85
C PHE A 62 8.67 -21.24 -11.96
N LEU A 63 7.57 -20.51 -12.06
CA LEU A 63 7.40 -19.45 -13.06
C LEU A 63 8.36 -18.28 -12.83
N LEU A 64 8.58 -17.89 -11.58
CA LEU A 64 9.57 -16.85 -11.23
C LEU A 64 10.98 -17.29 -11.62
N SER A 65 11.31 -18.57 -11.43
CA SER A 65 12.60 -19.14 -11.85
C SER A 65 12.76 -19.12 -13.38
N CYS A 66 11.70 -19.42 -14.13
CA CYS A 66 11.69 -19.29 -15.59
C CYS A 66 11.89 -17.82 -16.02
N ALA A 67 11.26 -16.87 -15.34
CA ALA A 67 11.47 -15.44 -15.61
C ALA A 67 12.91 -15.02 -15.32
N ALA A 68 13.45 -15.43 -14.18
CA ALA A 68 14.85 -15.17 -13.80
C ALA A 68 15.84 -15.74 -14.82
N TRP A 69 15.60 -16.98 -15.27
CA TRP A 69 16.39 -17.61 -16.31
C TRP A 69 16.47 -16.75 -17.60
N GLY A 70 15.34 -16.26 -18.09
CA GLY A 70 15.32 -15.41 -19.28
C GLY A 70 16.03 -14.07 -19.07
N ILE A 71 15.86 -13.44 -17.88
CA ILE A 71 16.57 -12.21 -17.52
C ILE A 71 18.09 -12.47 -17.51
N PHE A 72 18.57 -13.50 -16.81
CA PHE A 72 19.99 -13.80 -16.73
C PHE A 72 20.57 -14.20 -18.10
N THR A 73 19.82 -14.92 -18.94
CA THR A 73 20.21 -15.25 -20.32
C THR A 73 20.36 -13.99 -21.17
N PHE A 74 19.54 -12.98 -20.98
CA PHE A 74 19.70 -11.69 -21.67
C PHE A 74 21.02 -11.04 -21.29
N PHE A 75 21.38 -11.01 -20.01
CA PHE A 75 22.61 -10.39 -19.53
C PHE A 75 23.87 -11.27 -19.63
N ALA A 76 23.76 -12.50 -20.15
CA ALA A 76 24.89 -13.45 -20.22
C ALA A 76 26.10 -12.92 -21.00
N ASP A 77 25.86 -12.06 -22.00
CA ASP A 77 26.94 -11.49 -22.87
C ASP A 77 27.46 -10.14 -22.34
N PHE A 78 26.95 -9.65 -21.18
CA PHE A 78 27.39 -8.39 -20.58
C PHE A 78 28.67 -8.60 -19.74
N LYS A 79 29.27 -7.47 -19.33
CA LYS A 79 30.46 -7.47 -18.45
C LYS A 79 30.18 -8.21 -17.14
N PRO A 80 31.21 -8.87 -16.53
CA PRO A 80 31.02 -9.59 -15.26
C PRO A 80 30.39 -8.72 -14.14
N SER A 81 30.76 -7.44 -14.05
CA SER A 81 30.18 -6.51 -13.09
C SER A 81 28.67 -6.29 -13.28
N VAL A 82 28.19 -6.21 -14.52
CA VAL A 82 26.77 -6.08 -14.84
C VAL A 82 26.03 -7.37 -14.48
N LYS A 83 26.60 -8.53 -14.84
CA LYS A 83 26.00 -9.83 -14.45
C LYS A 83 25.88 -10.00 -12.96
N ALA A 84 26.93 -9.66 -12.23
CA ALA A 84 26.92 -9.68 -10.76
C ALA A 84 25.88 -8.71 -10.19
N ALA A 85 25.80 -7.49 -10.71
CA ALA A 85 24.80 -6.50 -10.27
C ALA A 85 23.37 -7.00 -10.52
N VAL A 86 23.09 -7.57 -11.69
CA VAL A 86 21.76 -8.13 -12.01
C VAL A 86 21.40 -9.26 -11.05
N LEU A 87 22.33 -10.19 -10.80
CA LEU A 87 22.10 -11.30 -9.89
C LEU A 87 21.84 -10.83 -8.45
N ILE A 88 22.72 -9.96 -7.94
CA ILE A 88 22.61 -9.42 -6.58
C ILE A 88 21.30 -8.65 -6.42
N MET A 89 21.00 -7.77 -7.36
CA MET A 89 19.76 -6.97 -7.30
C MET A 89 18.51 -7.84 -7.44
N PHE A 90 18.53 -8.86 -8.28
CA PHE A 90 17.41 -9.79 -8.40
C PHE A 90 17.17 -10.54 -7.09
N LEU A 91 18.20 -11.09 -6.48
CA LEU A 91 18.08 -11.79 -5.20
C LEU A 91 17.71 -10.86 -4.04
N PHE A 92 18.31 -9.67 -3.99
CA PHE A 92 18.10 -8.72 -2.90
C PHE A 92 16.71 -8.06 -2.94
N VAL A 93 16.24 -7.71 -4.14
CA VAL A 93 14.96 -6.99 -4.32
C VAL A 93 13.82 -7.98 -4.56
N PHE A 94 13.93 -8.79 -5.62
CA PHE A 94 12.81 -9.60 -6.11
C PHE A 94 12.65 -10.95 -5.41
N CYS A 95 13.62 -11.38 -4.61
CA CYS A 95 13.50 -12.55 -3.73
C CYS A 95 13.30 -12.15 -2.26
N ASP A 96 12.96 -10.90 -1.99
CA ASP A 96 12.61 -10.45 -0.63
C ASP A 96 11.35 -11.13 -0.13
N ALA A 97 11.32 -11.47 1.16
CA ALA A 97 10.18 -12.11 1.79
C ALA A 97 8.88 -11.30 1.64
N GLY A 98 8.96 -9.97 1.57
CA GLY A 98 7.81 -9.11 1.31
C GLY A 98 7.06 -9.49 0.02
N TYR A 99 7.75 -9.92 -1.03
CA TYR A 99 7.14 -10.42 -2.26
C TYR A 99 6.76 -11.90 -2.17
N LEU A 100 7.67 -12.75 -1.67
CA LEU A 100 7.50 -14.21 -1.76
C LEU A 100 6.44 -14.74 -0.82
N LEU A 101 6.16 -14.06 0.29
CA LEU A 101 5.12 -14.47 1.23
C LEU A 101 3.71 -14.43 0.65
N TYR A 102 3.48 -13.58 -0.34
CA TYR A 102 2.21 -13.61 -1.10
C TYR A 102 1.96 -14.97 -1.80
N PHE A 103 3.02 -15.73 -2.11
CA PHE A 103 2.87 -17.04 -2.78
C PHE A 103 2.11 -18.07 -1.94
N ASN A 104 2.05 -17.87 -0.63
CA ASN A 104 1.26 -18.66 0.30
C ASN A 104 -0.16 -18.09 0.49
N SER A 105 -0.76 -17.51 -0.54
CA SER A 105 -2.10 -16.95 -0.48
C SER A 105 -2.88 -17.21 -1.77
N PHE A 106 -4.22 -17.06 -1.71
CA PHE A 106 -5.10 -17.11 -2.88
C PHE A 106 -5.33 -15.73 -3.51
N TYR A 107 -4.57 -14.72 -3.12
CA TYR A 107 -4.65 -13.39 -3.71
C TYR A 107 -4.16 -13.37 -5.17
N GLY A 108 -4.52 -12.33 -5.91
CA GLY A 108 -4.06 -12.13 -7.28
C GLY A 108 -2.61 -11.63 -7.38
N GLU A 109 -2.04 -11.08 -6.31
CA GLU A 109 -0.70 -10.51 -6.25
C GLU A 109 0.41 -11.48 -6.65
N PRO A 110 0.42 -12.76 -6.24
CA PRO A 110 1.42 -13.73 -6.70
C PRO A 110 1.47 -13.85 -8.20
N LEU A 111 0.31 -14.05 -8.85
CA LEU A 111 0.25 -14.17 -10.30
C LEU A 111 0.61 -12.85 -10.99
N GLN A 112 0.14 -11.71 -10.47
CA GLN A 112 0.49 -10.38 -10.95
C GLN A 112 2.01 -10.18 -10.97
N TYR A 113 2.67 -10.50 -9.87
CA TYR A 113 4.12 -10.39 -9.72
C TYR A 113 4.88 -11.28 -10.70
N VAL A 114 4.53 -12.56 -10.73
CA VAL A 114 5.21 -13.54 -11.60
C VAL A 114 4.98 -13.23 -13.07
N ALA A 115 3.75 -12.88 -13.46
CA ALA A 115 3.42 -12.54 -14.84
C ALA A 115 4.15 -11.25 -15.31
N LEU A 116 4.29 -10.25 -14.42
CA LEU A 116 5.09 -9.06 -14.71
C LEU A 116 6.57 -9.40 -14.92
N MET A 117 7.15 -10.27 -14.10
CA MET A 117 8.52 -10.76 -14.27
C MET A 117 8.69 -11.57 -15.57
N MET A 118 7.69 -12.37 -15.94
CA MET A 118 7.67 -13.08 -17.24
C MET A 118 7.60 -12.11 -18.41
N LEU A 119 6.78 -11.05 -18.34
CA LEU A 119 6.71 -10.01 -19.36
C LEU A 119 8.05 -9.31 -19.53
N LEU A 120 8.71 -8.92 -18.43
CA LEU A 120 10.05 -8.34 -18.46
C LEU A 120 11.06 -9.30 -19.11
N SER A 121 11.08 -10.55 -18.66
CA SER A 121 11.97 -11.59 -19.15
C SER A 121 11.82 -11.82 -20.66
N VAL A 122 10.59 -12.07 -21.11
CA VAL A 122 10.30 -12.34 -22.52
C VAL A 122 10.51 -11.09 -23.37
N GLY A 123 10.19 -9.90 -22.85
CA GLY A 123 10.48 -8.62 -23.49
C GLY A 123 11.98 -8.45 -23.78
N LEU A 124 12.83 -8.70 -22.79
CA LEU A 124 14.30 -8.68 -22.96
C LEU A 124 14.77 -9.73 -23.97
N MET A 125 14.19 -10.93 -23.97
CA MET A 125 14.53 -11.98 -24.93
C MET A 125 14.05 -11.67 -26.34
N ILE A 126 12.95 -10.95 -26.54
CA ILE A 126 12.49 -10.43 -27.84
C ILE A 126 13.47 -9.37 -28.35
N TYR A 127 13.94 -8.46 -27.50
CA TYR A 127 14.95 -7.46 -27.86
C TYR A 127 16.23 -8.13 -28.39
N LYS A 128 16.71 -9.20 -27.73
CA LYS A 128 17.92 -9.92 -28.11
C LYS A 128 17.73 -10.69 -29.42
N ASN A 129 16.65 -11.44 -29.55
CA ASN A 129 16.33 -12.26 -30.72
C ASN A 129 14.78 -12.41 -30.84
N PRO A 130 14.13 -11.62 -31.71
CA PRO A 130 12.68 -11.68 -31.90
C PRO A 130 12.28 -12.93 -32.69
N THR A 131 11.51 -13.82 -32.06
CA THR A 131 10.95 -15.03 -32.65
C THR A 131 9.45 -15.13 -32.42
N ILE A 132 8.72 -15.84 -33.28
CA ILE A 132 7.28 -16.05 -33.17
C ILE A 132 6.88 -16.66 -31.82
N PRO A 133 7.51 -17.74 -31.31
CA PRO A 133 7.15 -18.28 -30.00
C PRO A 133 7.28 -17.26 -28.86
N LYS A 134 8.32 -16.43 -28.86
CA LYS A 134 8.49 -15.40 -27.82
C LYS A 134 7.39 -14.34 -27.88
N VAL A 135 6.94 -13.95 -29.07
CA VAL A 135 5.81 -13.03 -29.23
C VAL A 135 4.55 -13.65 -28.62
N ILE A 136 4.26 -14.90 -28.92
CA ILE A 136 3.11 -15.61 -28.35
C ILE A 136 3.23 -15.67 -26.83
N TYR A 137 4.38 -16.07 -26.27
CA TYR A 137 4.61 -16.10 -24.82
C TYR A 137 4.46 -14.74 -24.16
N PHE A 138 4.87 -13.66 -24.83
CA PHE A 138 4.69 -12.31 -24.33
C PHE A 138 3.20 -11.99 -24.14
N TYR A 139 2.36 -12.23 -25.14
CA TYR A 139 0.94 -11.95 -25.08
C TYR A 139 0.18 -12.92 -24.15
N VAL A 140 0.63 -14.15 -24.01
CA VAL A 140 0.12 -15.09 -23.00
C VAL A 140 0.45 -14.59 -21.59
N ALA A 141 1.67 -14.16 -21.32
CA ALA A 141 2.06 -13.58 -20.04
C ALA A 141 1.27 -12.30 -19.75
N LEU A 142 0.99 -11.48 -20.78
CA LEU A 142 0.17 -10.27 -20.68
C LEU A 142 -1.28 -10.58 -20.29
N TYR A 143 -1.85 -11.65 -20.85
CA TYR A 143 -3.19 -12.10 -20.47
C TYR A 143 -3.26 -12.56 -19.00
N PHE A 144 -2.29 -13.34 -18.53
CA PHE A 144 -2.20 -13.73 -17.12
C PHE A 144 -1.97 -12.54 -16.19
N PHE A 145 -1.17 -11.57 -16.63
CA PHE A 145 -0.98 -10.33 -15.89
C PHE A 145 -2.27 -9.52 -15.78
N ALA A 146 -2.99 -9.31 -16.89
CA ALA A 146 -4.27 -8.61 -16.91
C ALA A 146 -5.31 -9.28 -16.02
N GLY A 147 -5.40 -10.61 -16.11
CA GLY A 147 -6.40 -11.39 -15.38
C GLY A 147 -6.02 -11.75 -13.95
N SER A 148 -4.83 -11.40 -13.47
CA SER A 148 -4.46 -11.61 -12.07
C SER A 148 -5.25 -10.71 -11.11
N LYS A 149 -5.53 -9.48 -11.53
CA LYS A 149 -6.41 -8.50 -10.86
C LYS A 149 -7.08 -7.62 -11.91
N LEU A 150 -8.35 -7.29 -11.72
CA LEU A 150 -9.09 -6.42 -12.63
C LEU A 150 -8.46 -5.02 -12.78
N ALA A 151 -7.92 -4.50 -11.69
CA ALA A 151 -7.20 -3.22 -11.70
C ALA A 151 -6.00 -3.19 -12.65
N ASN A 152 -5.50 -4.36 -13.10
CA ASN A 152 -4.38 -4.44 -14.05
C ASN A 152 -4.82 -4.27 -15.51
N VAL A 153 -6.12 -4.43 -15.82
CA VAL A 153 -6.60 -4.39 -17.22
C VAL A 153 -6.27 -3.09 -17.93
N PRO A 154 -6.50 -1.89 -17.36
CA PRO A 154 -6.15 -0.62 -18.02
C PRO A 154 -4.65 -0.54 -18.37
N TYR A 155 -3.78 -0.89 -17.43
CA TYR A 155 -2.35 -0.90 -17.67
C TYR A 155 -1.94 -1.95 -18.70
N SER A 156 -2.58 -3.12 -18.68
CA SER A 156 -2.32 -4.20 -19.66
C SER A 156 -2.69 -3.79 -21.08
N ILE A 157 -3.76 -3.02 -21.27
CA ILE A 157 -4.13 -2.44 -22.57
C ILE A 157 -3.01 -1.54 -23.08
N ILE A 158 -2.44 -0.70 -22.22
CA ILE A 158 -1.33 0.18 -22.59
C ILE A 158 -0.10 -0.64 -22.95
N ILE A 159 0.23 -1.68 -22.18
CA ILE A 159 1.34 -2.60 -22.53
C ILE A 159 1.09 -3.24 -23.89
N CYS A 160 -0.15 -3.69 -24.15
CA CYS A 160 -0.53 -4.30 -25.42
C CYS A 160 -0.32 -3.35 -26.61
N LEU A 161 -0.79 -2.12 -26.51
CA LEU A 161 -0.66 -1.10 -27.54
C LEU A 161 0.81 -0.71 -27.79
N MET A 162 1.55 -0.46 -26.70
CA MET A 162 2.99 -0.13 -26.78
C MET A 162 3.83 -1.29 -27.31
N ALA A 163 3.44 -2.54 -27.03
CA ALA A 163 4.11 -3.73 -27.53
C ALA A 163 3.94 -3.93 -29.06
N CYS A 164 3.00 -3.25 -29.70
CA CYS A 164 2.88 -3.29 -31.16
C CYS A 164 4.16 -2.84 -31.87
N VAL A 165 5.04 -2.09 -31.21
CA VAL A 165 6.38 -1.74 -31.73
C VAL A 165 7.24 -2.97 -32.05
N ILE A 166 6.95 -4.15 -31.49
CA ILE A 166 7.59 -5.42 -31.78
C ILE A 166 7.57 -5.72 -33.30
N ILE A 167 6.53 -5.25 -34.00
CA ILE A 167 6.38 -5.43 -35.47
C ILE A 167 7.55 -4.85 -36.26
N LEU A 168 8.24 -3.86 -35.71
CA LEU A 168 9.38 -3.20 -36.35
C LEU A 168 10.66 -4.04 -36.30
N LEU A 169 10.75 -5.00 -35.37
CA LEU A 169 11.96 -5.79 -35.15
C LEU A 169 12.25 -6.81 -36.28
N ARG A 170 11.22 -7.20 -37.05
CA ARG A 170 11.36 -8.11 -38.19
C ARG A 170 10.46 -7.71 -39.35
N ARG A 171 10.94 -7.91 -40.58
CA ARG A 171 10.22 -7.54 -41.81
C ARG A 171 9.35 -8.66 -42.40
N ASP A 172 9.52 -9.91 -41.94
CA ASP A 172 8.78 -11.04 -42.51
C ASP A 172 7.28 -10.99 -42.14
N LYS A 173 6.45 -11.35 -43.13
CA LYS A 173 4.98 -11.26 -43.02
C LYS A 173 4.41 -12.14 -41.93
N ALA A 174 4.97 -13.34 -41.72
CA ALA A 174 4.47 -14.28 -40.70
C ALA A 174 4.65 -13.70 -39.30
N PHE A 175 5.84 -13.15 -38.98
CA PHE A 175 6.11 -12.51 -37.71
C PHE A 175 5.17 -11.32 -37.45
N ARG A 176 5.05 -10.41 -38.42
CA ARG A 176 4.16 -9.22 -38.29
C ARG A 176 2.72 -9.62 -38.12
N LYS A 177 2.24 -10.61 -38.89
CA LYS A 177 0.87 -11.15 -38.71
C LYS A 177 0.66 -11.72 -37.33
N THR A 178 1.64 -12.46 -36.79
CA THR A 178 1.56 -13.00 -35.42
C THR A 178 1.47 -11.88 -34.39
N VAL A 179 2.28 -10.83 -34.48
CA VAL A 179 2.20 -9.69 -33.53
C VAL A 179 0.80 -9.08 -33.54
N VAL A 180 0.25 -8.78 -34.74
CA VAL A 180 -1.08 -8.15 -34.87
C VAL A 180 -2.17 -9.09 -34.32
N ILE A 181 -2.18 -10.35 -34.71
CA ILE A 181 -3.20 -11.31 -34.25
C ILE A 181 -3.13 -11.48 -32.72
N SER A 182 -1.91 -11.67 -32.17
CA SER A 182 -1.74 -11.84 -30.73
C SER A 182 -2.19 -10.59 -29.96
N ALA A 183 -1.91 -9.39 -30.48
CA ALA A 183 -2.36 -8.15 -29.87
C ALA A 183 -3.91 -8.03 -29.88
N LEU A 184 -4.55 -8.32 -31.03
CA LEU A 184 -6.00 -8.26 -31.15
C LEU A 184 -6.69 -9.31 -30.26
N VAL A 185 -6.18 -10.54 -30.22
CA VAL A 185 -6.70 -11.58 -29.33
C VAL A 185 -6.57 -11.18 -27.88
N SER A 186 -5.37 -10.69 -27.48
CA SER A 186 -5.17 -10.23 -26.09
C SER A 186 -6.06 -9.08 -25.72
N LEU A 187 -6.27 -8.10 -26.61
CA LEU A 187 -7.18 -6.99 -26.39
C LEU A 187 -8.63 -7.48 -26.22
N GLY A 188 -9.08 -8.40 -27.09
CA GLY A 188 -10.41 -9.01 -26.97
C GLY A 188 -10.62 -9.74 -25.64
N LEU A 189 -9.59 -10.51 -25.20
CA LEU A 189 -9.62 -11.20 -23.91
C LEU A 189 -9.63 -10.21 -22.71
N MET A 190 -8.91 -9.11 -22.80
CA MET A 190 -8.90 -8.07 -21.76
C MET A 190 -10.26 -7.36 -21.66
N ILE A 191 -10.89 -7.07 -22.81
CA ILE A 191 -12.24 -6.50 -22.85
C ILE A 191 -13.23 -7.50 -22.23
N GLN A 192 -13.13 -8.79 -22.56
CA GLN A 192 -13.96 -9.82 -21.96
C GLN A 192 -13.78 -9.87 -20.42
N LEU A 193 -12.55 -9.83 -19.93
CA LEU A 193 -12.28 -9.78 -18.50
C LEU A 193 -12.96 -8.58 -17.83
N TYR A 194 -12.90 -7.42 -18.46
CA TYR A 194 -13.49 -6.19 -17.94
C TYR A 194 -15.01 -6.23 -17.93
N VAL A 195 -15.63 -6.74 -18.98
CA VAL A 195 -17.11 -6.84 -19.09
C VAL A 195 -17.67 -7.92 -18.17
N SER A 196 -16.87 -8.93 -17.78
CA SER A 196 -17.30 -10.01 -16.88
C SER A 196 -17.11 -9.68 -15.38
N ILE A 197 -16.91 -8.40 -15.02
CA ILE A 197 -16.83 -7.98 -13.62
C ILE A 197 -18.23 -8.10 -12.99
N PRO A 198 -18.37 -8.82 -11.87
CA PRO A 198 -19.64 -8.91 -11.16
C PRO A 198 -20.09 -7.53 -10.63
N ASP A 199 -21.40 -7.28 -10.63
CA ASP A 199 -21.97 -6.01 -10.17
C ASP A 199 -21.58 -5.70 -8.72
N TRP A 200 -21.65 -6.67 -7.83
CA TRP A 200 -21.25 -6.48 -6.42
C TRP A 200 -19.83 -5.96 -6.25
N MET A 201 -18.90 -6.37 -7.14
CA MET A 201 -17.50 -5.89 -7.07
C MET A 201 -17.39 -4.46 -7.60
N GLN A 202 -18.18 -4.10 -8.61
CA GLN A 202 -18.24 -2.73 -9.12
C GLN A 202 -18.88 -1.80 -8.08
N GLU A 203 -19.97 -2.23 -7.45
CA GLU A 203 -20.67 -1.54 -6.38
C GLU A 203 -19.73 -1.29 -5.20
N ALA A 204 -19.08 -2.33 -4.66
CA ALA A 204 -18.14 -2.20 -3.55
C ALA A 204 -16.99 -1.22 -3.86
N THR A 205 -16.39 -1.29 -5.06
CA THR A 205 -15.31 -0.36 -5.42
C THR A 205 -15.82 1.07 -5.64
N THR A 206 -17.06 1.26 -6.11
CA THR A 206 -17.66 2.60 -6.26
C THR A 206 -17.97 3.19 -4.89
N TYR A 207 -18.53 2.39 -3.98
CA TYR A 207 -18.76 2.78 -2.61
C TYR A 207 -17.48 3.28 -1.93
N GLN A 208 -16.42 2.47 -1.98
CA GLN A 208 -15.15 2.82 -1.39
C GLN A 208 -14.50 4.07 -2.03
N ALA A 209 -14.62 4.23 -3.35
CA ALA A 209 -14.10 5.40 -4.04
C ALA A 209 -14.77 6.69 -3.56
N VAL A 210 -16.05 6.65 -3.21
CA VAL A 210 -16.79 7.81 -2.72
C VAL A 210 -16.62 7.95 -1.20
N PHE A 211 -17.12 6.99 -0.41
CA PHE A 211 -17.22 7.14 1.06
C PHE A 211 -15.92 6.93 1.80
N PHE A 212 -15.00 6.12 1.24
CA PHE A 212 -13.65 5.90 1.79
C PHE A 212 -12.54 6.53 0.91
N GLY A 213 -12.93 7.42 0.02
CA GLY A 213 -12.04 8.13 -0.89
C GLY A 213 -12.37 9.62 -0.98
N ILE A 214 -13.37 9.98 -1.79
CA ILE A 214 -13.69 11.39 -2.11
C ILE A 214 -14.15 12.14 -0.87
N VAL A 215 -15.18 11.65 -0.18
CA VAL A 215 -15.74 12.35 0.98
C VAL A 215 -14.98 12.05 2.28
N LYS A 216 -14.10 11.05 2.28
CA LYS A 216 -13.25 10.78 3.44
C LYS A 216 -12.35 11.97 3.73
N GLU A 217 -12.40 12.45 4.98
CA GLU A 217 -11.62 13.62 5.42
C GLU A 217 -11.88 14.87 4.57
N SER A 218 -13.09 15.00 4.00
CA SER A 218 -13.50 16.19 3.24
C SER A 218 -14.03 17.26 4.19
N ASP A 219 -13.62 18.51 3.95
CA ASP A 219 -14.17 19.69 4.63
C ASP A 219 -15.58 20.05 4.15
N THR A 220 -16.02 19.49 3.01
CA THR A 220 -17.30 19.80 2.34
C THR A 220 -17.97 18.55 1.78
N PRO A 221 -18.21 17.50 2.59
CA PRO A 221 -18.66 16.21 2.10
C PRO A 221 -20.04 16.24 1.44
N GLU A 222 -20.97 17.11 1.91
CA GLU A 222 -22.28 17.29 1.30
C GLU A 222 -22.18 17.88 -0.12
N ALA A 223 -21.31 18.87 -0.30
CA ALA A 223 -21.09 19.47 -1.62
C ALA A 223 -20.41 18.49 -2.60
N ASP A 224 -19.52 17.64 -2.09
CA ASP A 224 -18.88 16.59 -2.88
C ASP A 224 -19.90 15.55 -3.37
N LEU A 225 -20.82 15.13 -2.50
CA LEU A 225 -21.91 14.22 -2.88
C LEU A 225 -22.84 14.86 -3.92
N GLU A 226 -23.19 16.14 -3.75
CA GLU A 226 -24.02 16.87 -4.71
C GLU A 226 -23.34 16.98 -6.09
N GLU A 227 -22.02 17.24 -6.15
CA GLU A 227 -21.24 17.25 -7.41
C GLU A 227 -21.29 15.89 -8.11
N LEU A 228 -21.30 14.79 -7.35
CA LEU A 228 -21.47 13.44 -7.88
C LEU A 228 -22.93 13.08 -8.24
N GLY A 229 -23.88 13.98 -8.02
CA GLY A 229 -25.31 13.76 -8.26
C GLY A 229 -25.97 12.85 -7.21
N VAL A 230 -25.38 12.73 -6.03
CA VAL A 230 -25.81 11.90 -4.92
C VAL A 230 -26.47 12.78 -3.85
N SER A 231 -27.48 12.25 -3.14
CA SER A 231 -28.14 12.99 -2.06
C SER A 231 -27.16 13.28 -0.90
N GLN A 232 -27.24 14.52 -0.39
CA GLN A 232 -26.44 14.95 0.77
C GLN A 232 -26.72 14.14 2.05
N GLU A 233 -27.91 13.52 2.15
CA GLU A 233 -28.25 12.65 3.30
C GLU A 233 -27.30 11.46 3.46
N TYR A 234 -26.62 11.03 2.38
CA TYR A 234 -25.63 9.93 2.43
C TYR A 234 -24.29 10.34 3.04
N VAL A 235 -24.15 11.59 3.52
CA VAL A 235 -22.96 12.02 4.29
C VAL A 235 -22.75 11.16 5.54
N VAL A 236 -23.81 10.58 6.07
CA VAL A 236 -23.76 9.63 7.20
C VAL A 236 -22.91 8.38 6.93
N LEU A 237 -22.58 8.11 5.67
CA LEU A 237 -21.69 7.03 5.24
C LEU A 237 -20.22 7.47 5.10
N GLN A 238 -19.89 8.74 5.37
CA GLN A 238 -18.52 9.21 5.34
C GLN A 238 -17.60 8.33 6.19
N ASN A 239 -16.40 8.04 5.69
CA ASN A 239 -15.40 7.18 6.35
C ASN A 239 -15.77 5.69 6.51
N THR A 240 -16.93 5.25 6.06
CA THR A 240 -17.34 3.85 6.12
C THR A 240 -16.73 3.02 4.99
N ASN A 241 -16.49 1.74 5.24
CA ASN A 241 -15.90 0.79 4.31
C ASN A 241 -17.00 -0.13 3.74
N ALA A 242 -16.91 -0.53 2.46
CA ALA A 242 -17.89 -1.40 1.80
C ALA A 242 -17.97 -2.85 2.36
N TYR A 243 -17.11 -3.21 3.30
CA TYR A 243 -17.02 -4.56 3.89
C TYR A 243 -17.26 -4.57 5.40
N MET A 244 -17.99 -3.58 5.91
CA MET A 244 -18.49 -3.59 7.28
C MET A 244 -19.68 -4.58 7.39
N ASP A 245 -20.02 -5.01 8.59
CA ASP A 245 -21.20 -5.84 8.80
C ASP A 245 -22.49 -5.02 8.53
N GLU A 246 -23.54 -5.67 8.05
CA GLU A 246 -24.77 -4.97 7.59
C GLU A 246 -25.43 -4.10 8.69
N ASP A 247 -25.32 -4.52 9.93
CA ASP A 247 -25.87 -3.82 11.10
C ASP A 247 -25.05 -2.61 11.56
N GLU A 248 -23.87 -2.40 10.96
CA GLU A 248 -22.99 -1.26 11.26
C GLU A 248 -23.23 -0.05 10.36
N TYR A 249 -23.95 -0.24 9.26
CA TYR A 249 -24.31 0.88 8.41
C TYR A 249 -25.52 1.63 8.98
N PRO A 250 -25.48 2.97 9.01
CA PRO A 250 -26.62 3.77 9.44
C PRO A 250 -27.83 3.67 8.50
N ILE A 251 -27.61 3.16 7.29
CA ILE A 251 -28.63 2.93 6.25
C ILE A 251 -28.35 1.62 5.53
N ASP A 252 -29.37 1.02 4.91
CA ASP A 252 -29.22 -0.20 4.11
C ASP A 252 -28.53 0.10 2.77
N ILE A 253 -27.23 -0.18 2.70
CA ILE A 253 -26.42 0.01 1.49
C ILE A 253 -26.62 -1.06 0.41
N ASN A 254 -27.29 -2.17 0.75
CA ASN A 254 -27.60 -3.27 -0.16
C ASN A 254 -29.04 -3.17 -0.71
N GLY A 255 -29.85 -2.21 -0.20
CA GLY A 255 -31.23 -2.01 -0.59
C GLY A 255 -31.41 -1.43 -1.99
N GLU A 256 -32.54 -1.73 -2.63
CA GLU A 256 -32.92 -1.24 -3.97
C GLU A 256 -32.98 0.31 -4.06
N GLU A 257 -33.26 0.96 -2.95
CA GLU A 257 -33.30 2.43 -2.88
C GLU A 257 -31.89 3.01 -2.99
N PHE A 258 -30.94 2.50 -2.21
CA PHE A 258 -29.55 2.92 -2.27
C PHE A 258 -28.95 2.61 -3.63
N LYS A 259 -29.25 1.44 -4.20
CA LYS A 259 -28.79 1.06 -5.54
C LYS A 259 -29.20 2.10 -6.59
N ARG A 260 -30.47 2.49 -6.64
CA ARG A 260 -30.99 3.49 -7.60
C ARG A 260 -30.44 4.89 -7.34
N ASN A 261 -30.24 5.26 -6.08
CA ASN A 261 -29.88 6.61 -5.70
C ASN A 261 -28.36 6.84 -5.65
N PHE A 262 -27.56 5.78 -5.60
CA PHE A 262 -26.11 5.85 -5.53
C PHE A 262 -25.42 5.02 -6.63
N TYR A 263 -25.54 3.68 -6.63
CA TYR A 263 -24.76 2.83 -7.55
C TYR A 263 -25.12 3.07 -9.03
N ASP A 264 -26.39 3.30 -9.34
CA ASP A 264 -26.85 3.59 -10.72
C ASP A 264 -26.53 5.01 -11.18
N LYS A 265 -26.17 5.92 -10.26
CA LYS A 265 -25.86 7.32 -10.57
C LYS A 265 -24.38 7.58 -10.73
N VAL A 266 -23.54 6.98 -9.87
CA VAL A 266 -22.10 7.27 -9.85
C VAL A 266 -21.36 6.34 -10.80
N SER A 267 -20.91 6.87 -11.91
CA SER A 267 -20.06 6.14 -12.86
C SER A 267 -18.57 6.28 -12.53
N LYS A 268 -17.75 5.37 -13.05
CA LYS A 268 -16.28 5.50 -12.94
C LYS A 268 -15.74 6.78 -13.61
N LEU A 269 -16.47 7.33 -14.59
CA LEU A 269 -16.10 8.58 -15.23
C LEU A 269 -16.31 9.76 -14.28
N ASP A 270 -17.38 9.76 -13.50
CA ASP A 270 -17.66 10.83 -12.53
C ASP A 270 -16.57 10.92 -11.47
N LEU A 271 -16.07 9.76 -10.99
CA LEU A 271 -14.93 9.71 -10.06
C LEU A 271 -13.66 10.32 -10.67
N VAL A 272 -13.38 10.03 -11.94
CA VAL A 272 -12.24 10.63 -12.65
C VAL A 272 -12.43 12.12 -12.85
N MET A 273 -13.61 12.56 -13.25
CA MET A 273 -13.93 13.98 -13.49
C MET A 273 -13.88 14.79 -12.20
N PHE A 274 -14.34 14.22 -11.08
CA PHE A 274 -14.20 14.83 -9.77
C PHE A 274 -12.74 15.21 -9.47
N TYR A 275 -11.82 14.25 -9.60
CA TYR A 275 -10.40 14.52 -9.33
C TYR A 275 -9.72 15.40 -10.38
N ILE A 276 -10.22 15.46 -11.62
CA ILE A 276 -9.77 16.43 -12.62
C ILE A 276 -10.18 17.85 -12.21
N ASN A 277 -11.37 18.02 -11.66
CA ASN A 277 -11.88 19.31 -11.18
C ASN A 277 -11.20 19.72 -9.87
N HIS A 278 -10.77 18.75 -9.05
CA HIS A 278 -10.16 18.96 -7.74
C HIS A 278 -8.70 18.41 -7.67
N PRO A 279 -7.76 18.95 -8.48
CA PRO A 279 -6.39 18.42 -8.58
C PRO A 279 -5.59 18.52 -7.26
N VAL A 280 -5.92 19.46 -6.39
CA VAL A 280 -5.28 19.59 -5.06
C VAL A 280 -5.66 18.39 -4.20
N ARG A 281 -6.94 18.04 -4.18
CA ARG A 281 -7.43 16.86 -3.43
C ARG A 281 -6.84 15.55 -3.97
N LEU A 282 -6.74 15.41 -5.30
CA LEU A 282 -6.01 14.28 -5.88
C LEU A 282 -4.58 14.22 -5.35
N PHE A 283 -3.89 15.36 -5.32
CA PHE A 283 -2.51 15.41 -4.84
C PHE A 283 -2.41 14.99 -3.36
N GLU A 284 -3.31 15.43 -2.50
CA GLU A 284 -3.37 15.03 -1.08
C GLU A 284 -3.59 13.52 -0.94
N LYS A 285 -4.56 12.97 -1.66
CA LYS A 285 -4.81 11.52 -1.69
C LYS A 285 -3.61 10.73 -2.23
N LEU A 286 -2.93 11.22 -3.25
CA LEU A 286 -1.69 10.60 -3.74
C LEU A 286 -0.56 10.65 -2.70
N GLN A 287 -0.51 11.63 -1.82
CA GLN A 287 0.43 11.65 -0.70
C GLN A 287 0.18 10.48 0.25
N THR A 288 -1.08 10.19 0.58
CA THR A 288 -1.47 9.03 1.39
C THR A 288 -1.09 7.72 0.69
N ALA A 289 -1.36 7.61 -0.62
CA ALA A 289 -0.95 6.46 -1.42
C ALA A 289 0.57 6.23 -1.36
N ILE A 290 1.36 7.27 -1.55
CA ILE A 290 2.82 7.21 -1.54
C ILE A 290 3.36 6.76 -0.17
N LYS A 291 2.81 7.24 0.93
CA LYS A 291 3.20 6.79 2.28
C LYS A 291 3.04 5.27 2.44
N ASN A 292 2.00 4.70 1.85
CA ASN A 292 1.73 3.26 1.88
C ASN A 292 2.66 2.44 0.99
N THR A 293 3.36 3.04 0.03
CA THR A 293 4.31 2.33 -0.85
C THR A 293 5.62 1.93 -0.17
N ALA A 294 5.88 2.39 1.05
CA ALA A 294 7.02 1.94 1.84
C ALA A 294 6.93 0.42 2.17
N TYR A 295 5.72 -0.11 2.28
CA TYR A 295 5.45 -1.48 2.66
C TYR A 295 5.12 -2.33 1.43
N ILE A 296 5.89 -3.41 1.19
CA ILE A 296 5.63 -4.34 0.07
C ILE A 296 4.35 -5.14 0.32
N ARG A 297 4.06 -5.48 1.57
CA ARG A 297 2.87 -6.21 1.98
C ARG A 297 2.26 -5.63 3.25
N PRO A 298 0.95 -5.74 3.45
CA PRO A 298 0.31 -5.43 4.72
C PRO A 298 0.85 -6.33 5.85
N PRO A 299 0.89 -5.85 7.09
CA PRO A 299 1.45 -6.58 8.23
C PRO A 299 0.67 -7.84 8.61
N ASN A 300 -0.61 -7.87 8.30
CA ASN A 300 -1.51 -9.00 8.57
C ASN A 300 -1.35 -10.15 7.57
N LEU A 301 -0.63 -9.98 6.47
CA LEU A 301 -0.42 -11.02 5.47
C LEU A 301 0.88 -11.80 5.72
N GLY A 302 0.78 -13.14 5.60
CA GLY A 302 1.95 -14.03 5.62
C GLY A 302 2.60 -14.18 6.99
N ASN A 303 1.85 -14.00 8.07
CA ASN A 303 2.34 -14.25 9.42
C ASN A 303 2.29 -15.75 9.74
N LEU A 304 3.23 -16.22 10.58
CA LEU A 304 3.19 -17.57 11.12
C LEU A 304 2.04 -17.73 12.14
N PRO A 305 1.52 -18.96 12.33
CA PRO A 305 0.46 -19.22 13.31
C PRO A 305 0.81 -18.82 14.73
N ASP A 306 2.11 -18.92 15.11
CA ASP A 306 2.60 -18.40 16.38
C ASP A 306 2.73 -16.88 16.30
N LYS A 307 1.85 -16.20 17.01
CA LYS A 307 1.75 -14.73 17.07
C LYS A 307 3.05 -14.01 17.49
N GLN A 308 4.07 -14.76 17.91
CA GLN A 308 5.35 -14.24 18.38
C GLN A 308 6.45 -14.17 17.32
N MET A 309 6.29 -14.81 16.16
CA MET A 309 7.29 -14.79 15.10
C MET A 309 6.76 -14.10 13.85
N THR A 310 7.11 -12.85 13.69
CA THR A 310 7.10 -12.24 12.37
C THR A 310 8.19 -12.89 11.51
N ILE A 311 7.83 -13.45 10.35
CA ILE A 311 8.81 -13.99 9.36
C ILE A 311 9.63 -12.83 8.84
N THR A 312 10.58 -12.29 9.59
CA THR A 312 10.90 -11.00 9.07
C THR A 312 12.36 -10.72 8.96
N ASP A 313 13.13 -11.22 9.86
CA ASP A 313 14.35 -10.48 10.04
C ASP A 313 15.51 -10.90 9.14
N LYS A 314 15.52 -12.13 8.66
CA LYS A 314 16.65 -12.64 7.87
C LYS A 314 16.46 -12.49 6.35
N TYR A 315 15.22 -12.54 5.86
CA TYR A 315 14.91 -12.64 4.42
C TYR A 315 14.13 -11.45 3.85
N SER A 316 13.95 -10.40 4.65
CA SER A 316 13.21 -9.17 4.29
C SER A 316 14.10 -7.92 4.31
N LEU A 317 15.34 -8.05 3.84
CA LEU A 317 16.30 -6.94 3.87
C LEU A 317 15.86 -5.76 3.00
N TRP A 318 15.29 -6.02 1.82
CA TRP A 318 14.79 -4.96 0.95
C TRP A 318 13.56 -4.27 1.55
N SER A 319 12.62 -5.04 2.10
CA SER A 319 11.48 -4.50 2.86
C SER A 319 11.95 -3.57 3.98
N LYS A 320 12.97 -3.96 4.75
CA LYS A 320 13.55 -3.13 5.81
C LYS A 320 14.19 -1.85 5.28
N VAL A 321 14.92 -1.95 4.16
CA VAL A 321 15.50 -0.75 3.51
C VAL A 321 14.39 0.20 3.09
N ARG A 322 13.31 -0.30 2.48
CA ARG A 322 12.17 0.52 2.08
C ARG A 322 11.53 1.23 3.27
N VAL A 323 11.21 0.49 4.34
CA VAL A 323 10.64 1.07 5.56
C VAL A 323 11.61 2.04 6.24
N GLY A 324 12.90 1.70 6.31
CA GLY A 324 13.93 2.59 6.85
C GLY A 324 14.12 3.87 6.04
N LEU A 325 13.83 3.84 4.74
CA LEU A 325 13.80 5.01 3.87
C LEU A 325 12.46 5.76 3.90
N LYS A 326 11.47 5.33 4.71
CA LYS A 326 10.13 5.93 4.82
C LYS A 326 10.19 7.45 5.04
N PHE A 327 11.16 7.93 5.78
CA PHE A 327 11.39 9.37 5.98
C PHE A 327 11.90 10.10 4.73
N MET A 328 12.57 9.38 3.80
CA MET A 328 12.94 9.90 2.47
C MET A 328 11.78 9.86 1.48
N TYR A 329 10.76 9.08 1.79
CA TYR A 329 9.50 9.02 1.04
C TYR A 329 8.53 10.11 1.51
N SER A 330 9.03 11.32 1.84
CA SER A 330 8.09 12.43 1.92
C SER A 330 7.37 12.52 0.58
N PRO A 331 6.06 12.73 0.58
CA PRO A 331 5.25 12.78 -0.65
C PRO A 331 5.83 13.73 -1.69
N VAL A 332 6.38 14.85 -1.25
CA VAL A 332 7.03 15.86 -2.10
C VAL A 332 8.28 15.30 -2.78
N THR A 333 9.10 14.51 -2.06
CA THR A 333 10.35 13.96 -2.63
C THR A 333 10.04 12.94 -3.72
N ILE A 334 9.13 12.01 -3.48
CA ILE A 334 8.79 10.97 -4.46
C ILE A 334 8.08 11.59 -5.65
N PHE A 335 7.13 12.47 -5.42
CA PHE A 335 6.45 13.17 -6.49
C PHE A 335 7.44 13.99 -7.33
N GLY A 336 8.35 14.71 -6.68
CA GLY A 336 9.43 15.44 -7.35
C GLY A 336 10.33 14.53 -8.19
N ILE A 337 10.74 13.38 -7.65
CA ILE A 337 11.54 12.38 -8.39
C ILE A 337 10.75 11.83 -9.59
N PHE A 338 9.45 11.52 -9.44
CA PHE A 338 8.63 11.05 -10.55
C PHE A 338 8.44 12.10 -11.64
N VAL A 339 8.19 13.34 -11.26
CA VAL A 339 8.09 14.45 -12.23
C VAL A 339 9.41 14.60 -12.98
N LEU A 340 10.54 14.61 -12.27
CA LEU A 340 11.87 14.71 -12.89
C LEU A 340 12.18 13.55 -13.82
N LEU A 341 11.88 12.30 -13.41
CA LEU A 341 12.05 11.11 -14.27
C LEU A 341 11.15 11.18 -15.50
N THR A 342 9.89 11.60 -15.33
CA THR A 342 8.94 11.76 -16.45
C THR A 342 9.42 12.83 -17.42
N VAL A 343 9.83 14.00 -16.92
CA VAL A 343 10.39 15.09 -17.74
C VAL A 343 11.67 14.63 -18.44
N TYR A 344 12.56 13.94 -17.74
CA TYR A 344 13.80 13.42 -18.32
C TYR A 344 13.54 12.46 -19.48
N ILE A 345 12.54 11.57 -19.36
CA ILE A 345 12.18 10.62 -20.42
C ILE A 345 11.52 11.32 -21.59
N ILE A 346 10.60 12.25 -21.33
CA ILE A 346 10.01 13.09 -22.38
C ILE A 346 11.10 13.83 -23.17
N LEU A 347 12.09 14.38 -22.49
CA LEU A 347 13.22 15.06 -23.15
C LEU A 347 14.07 14.07 -23.98
N ILE A 348 14.30 12.87 -23.49
CA ILE A 348 14.98 11.81 -24.25
C ILE A 348 14.16 11.43 -25.48
N ASP A 349 12.87 11.22 -25.37
CA ASP A 349 11.98 10.89 -26.50
C ASP A 349 11.98 12.01 -27.55
N ILE A 350 11.86 13.28 -27.12
CA ILE A 350 11.94 14.43 -28.03
C ILE A 350 13.30 14.48 -28.73
N PHE A 351 14.39 14.23 -28.01
CA PHE A 351 15.73 14.21 -28.59
C PHE A 351 15.87 13.11 -29.64
N TYR A 352 15.37 11.90 -29.36
CA TYR A 352 15.36 10.78 -30.32
C TYR A 352 14.50 11.08 -31.55
N LEU A 353 13.31 11.66 -31.36
CA LEU A 353 12.41 12.05 -32.45
C LEU A 353 13.05 13.11 -33.35
N ARG A 354 13.70 14.14 -32.77
CA ARG A 354 14.35 15.23 -33.52
C ARG A 354 15.57 14.77 -34.33
N ARG A 355 16.32 13.79 -33.86
CA ARG A 355 17.54 13.30 -34.53
C ARG A 355 17.29 12.18 -35.57
N ARG A 356 16.03 11.88 -35.90
CA ARG A 356 15.69 10.75 -36.80
C ARG A 356 16.34 9.42 -36.39
N MET A 357 16.68 9.23 -35.14
CA MET A 357 17.15 7.94 -34.60
C MET A 357 16.05 6.86 -34.65
N ILE A 358 14.95 7.20 -35.29
CA ILE A 358 13.79 6.39 -35.67
C ILE A 358 14.20 5.18 -36.56
N GLU A 359 15.41 5.18 -37.16
CA GLU A 359 15.85 4.14 -38.07
C GLU A 359 16.27 2.83 -37.38
N ASP A 360 16.51 2.84 -36.06
CA ASP A 360 16.88 1.64 -35.29
C ASP A 360 15.66 1.05 -34.53
N PRO A 361 15.05 -0.03 -35.06
CA PRO A 361 13.87 -0.65 -34.42
C PRO A 361 14.09 -1.13 -32.98
N ARG A 362 15.34 -1.52 -32.64
CA ARG A 362 15.65 -1.98 -31.26
C ARG A 362 15.65 -0.85 -30.26
N ARG A 363 16.05 0.36 -30.66
CA ARG A 363 15.98 1.54 -29.83
C ARG A 363 14.53 1.95 -29.57
N HIS A 364 13.68 1.92 -30.59
CA HIS A 364 12.24 2.14 -30.44
C HIS A 364 11.62 1.17 -29.44
N TYR A 365 11.94 -0.09 -29.57
CA TYR A 365 11.44 -1.12 -28.69
C TYR A 365 11.88 -0.88 -27.23
N MET A 366 13.15 -0.52 -27.01
CA MET A 366 13.68 -0.22 -25.68
C MET A 366 13.01 1.03 -25.08
N MET A 367 12.86 2.10 -25.86
CA MET A 367 12.16 3.32 -25.41
C MET A 367 10.70 3.03 -25.08
N SER A 368 10.00 2.26 -25.90
CA SER A 368 8.65 1.81 -25.62
C SER A 368 8.58 1.06 -24.28
N GLY A 369 9.52 0.17 -23.98
CA GLY A 369 9.58 -0.54 -22.70
C GLY A 369 9.80 0.38 -21.50
N ILE A 370 10.66 1.39 -21.62
CA ILE A 370 10.89 2.40 -20.57
C ILE A 370 9.62 3.24 -20.37
N ASN A 371 8.97 3.68 -21.45
CA ASN A 371 7.74 4.44 -21.38
C ASN A 371 6.60 3.64 -20.75
N VAL A 372 6.49 2.34 -21.05
CA VAL A 372 5.54 1.43 -20.37
C VAL A 372 5.77 1.42 -18.85
N LEU A 373 7.02 1.31 -18.40
CA LEU A 373 7.32 1.31 -16.96
C LEU A 373 6.92 2.64 -16.29
N ILE A 374 7.17 3.79 -16.93
CA ILE A 374 6.80 5.10 -16.37
C ILE A 374 5.30 5.32 -16.37
N LEU A 375 4.63 4.98 -17.46
CA LEU A 375 3.17 5.01 -17.50
C LEU A 375 2.59 4.07 -16.45
N GLY A 376 3.22 2.90 -16.24
CA GLY A 376 2.85 1.98 -15.18
C GLY A 376 2.97 2.59 -13.78
N LEU A 377 4.03 3.35 -13.51
CA LEU A 377 4.17 4.04 -12.23
C LEU A 377 3.03 5.05 -12.01
N TRP A 378 2.73 5.89 -12.99
CA TRP A 378 1.65 6.89 -12.86
C TRP A 378 0.27 6.24 -12.74
N ILE A 379 -0.05 5.29 -13.60
CA ILE A 379 -1.37 4.64 -13.61
C ILE A 379 -1.60 3.87 -12.31
N ASN A 380 -0.61 3.10 -11.85
CA ASN A 380 -0.77 2.29 -10.66
C ASN A 380 -0.62 3.08 -9.35
N LEU A 381 -0.24 4.34 -9.41
CA LEU A 381 -0.33 5.28 -8.31
C LEU A 381 -1.73 5.93 -8.24
N ILE A 382 -2.24 6.39 -9.39
CA ILE A 382 -3.48 7.18 -9.47
C ILE A 382 -4.73 6.27 -9.44
N LEU A 383 -4.73 5.21 -10.26
CA LEU A 383 -5.93 4.40 -10.48
C LEU A 383 -6.50 3.76 -9.21
N PRO A 384 -5.71 3.18 -8.29
CA PRO A 384 -6.26 2.64 -7.05
C PRO A 384 -6.97 3.70 -6.20
N MET A 385 -6.39 4.89 -6.10
CA MET A 385 -6.99 5.99 -5.34
C MET A 385 -8.32 6.44 -5.93
N VAL A 386 -8.37 6.63 -7.25
CA VAL A 386 -9.57 7.08 -7.94
C VAL A 386 -10.67 6.01 -7.95
N ALA A 387 -10.29 4.74 -8.11
CA ALA A 387 -11.25 3.66 -8.31
C ALA A 387 -11.69 2.94 -7.05
N ASN A 388 -10.94 3.06 -5.94
CA ASN A 388 -11.18 2.29 -4.71
C ASN A 388 -10.89 3.10 -3.41
N GLY A 389 -10.58 4.39 -3.54
CA GLY A 389 -10.26 5.22 -2.37
C GLY A 389 -9.05 4.70 -1.59
N GLU A 390 -9.11 4.83 -0.27
CA GLU A 390 -8.01 4.44 0.61
C GLU A 390 -8.12 3.00 1.16
N ALA A 391 -9.12 2.25 0.74
CA ALA A 391 -9.33 0.88 1.19
C ALA A 391 -8.18 -0.03 0.76
N ASP A 392 -7.65 -0.85 1.68
CA ASP A 392 -6.55 -1.81 1.44
C ASP A 392 -5.35 -1.22 0.67
N LEU A 393 -5.05 0.05 0.89
CA LEU A 393 -4.17 0.84 0.02
C LEU A 393 -2.77 0.24 -0.12
N GLN A 394 -2.19 -0.34 0.93
CA GLN A 394 -0.89 -1.00 0.87
C GLN A 394 -0.89 -2.16 -0.15
N LYS A 395 -1.96 -2.95 -0.17
CA LYS A 395 -2.13 -4.07 -1.11
C LYS A 395 -2.41 -3.57 -2.54
N HIS A 396 -3.15 -2.48 -2.68
CA HIS A 396 -3.43 -1.87 -3.98
C HIS A 396 -2.21 -1.20 -4.61
N MET A 397 -1.25 -0.71 -3.79
CA MET A 397 0.02 -0.16 -4.27
C MET A 397 1.04 -1.22 -4.70
N PHE A 398 0.76 -2.51 -4.56
CA PHE A 398 1.70 -3.60 -4.86
C PHE A 398 2.28 -3.53 -6.28
N LEU A 399 1.47 -3.23 -7.30
CA LEU A 399 1.94 -3.11 -8.68
C LEU A 399 2.81 -1.86 -8.90
N PHE A 400 2.45 -0.75 -8.28
CA PHE A 400 3.30 0.44 -8.27
C PHE A 400 4.68 0.11 -7.68
N ILE A 401 4.72 -0.58 -6.55
CA ILE A 401 5.96 -1.00 -5.89
C ILE A 401 6.81 -1.87 -6.81
N ASN A 402 6.20 -2.85 -7.49
CA ASN A 402 6.90 -3.72 -8.46
C ASN A 402 7.50 -2.91 -9.61
N CYS A 403 6.74 -2.01 -10.22
CA CYS A 403 7.22 -1.15 -11.30
C CYS A 403 8.36 -0.22 -10.83
N ASN A 404 8.24 0.31 -9.61
CA ASN A 404 9.28 1.14 -8.99
C ASN A 404 10.57 0.34 -8.80
N ASP A 405 10.49 -0.86 -8.26
CA ASP A 405 11.65 -1.70 -8.00
C ASP A 405 12.32 -2.19 -9.30
N ILE A 406 11.55 -2.47 -10.35
CA ILE A 406 12.08 -2.75 -11.70
C ILE A 406 12.82 -1.52 -12.25
N MET A 407 12.24 -0.32 -12.10
CA MET A 407 12.87 0.93 -12.52
C MET A 407 14.18 1.18 -11.75
N PHE A 408 14.16 1.01 -10.44
CA PHE A 408 15.33 1.15 -9.57
C PHE A 408 16.46 0.20 -9.99
N MET A 409 16.14 -1.08 -10.22
CA MET A 409 17.09 -2.06 -10.72
C MET A 409 17.65 -1.66 -12.11
N THR A 410 16.78 -1.19 -13.00
CA THR A 410 17.18 -0.75 -14.34
C THR A 410 18.16 0.42 -14.28
N LEU A 411 17.91 1.40 -13.41
CA LEU A 411 18.81 2.53 -13.20
C LEU A 411 20.17 2.08 -12.66
N ILE A 412 20.20 1.22 -11.65
CA ILE A 412 21.45 0.71 -11.06
C ILE A 412 22.25 -0.07 -12.12
N ILE A 413 21.61 -0.99 -12.84
CA ILE A 413 22.28 -1.77 -13.90
C ILE A 413 22.80 -0.85 -15.00
N GLY A 414 22.02 0.18 -15.35
CA GLY A 414 22.43 1.23 -16.30
C GLY A 414 23.71 1.92 -15.89
N MET A 415 23.86 2.24 -14.59
CA MET A 415 25.08 2.89 -14.05
C MET A 415 26.34 2.05 -14.26
N PHE A 416 26.27 0.71 -14.15
CA PHE A 416 27.40 -0.19 -14.41
C PHE A 416 27.83 -0.20 -15.89
N ASN A 417 26.96 0.22 -16.81
CA ASN A 417 27.26 0.35 -18.23
C ASN A 417 27.73 1.76 -18.64
N MET A 418 27.53 2.75 -17.79
CA MET A 418 27.94 4.13 -18.06
C MET A 418 29.45 4.33 -17.92
N LYS A 419 29.98 5.35 -18.58
CA LYS A 419 31.36 5.83 -18.32
C LYS A 419 31.42 6.39 -16.90
N ARG A 420 32.50 6.11 -16.17
CA ARG A 420 32.69 6.50 -14.77
C ARG A 420 32.33 7.98 -14.47
N LYS A 421 32.68 8.91 -15.41
CA LYS A 421 32.33 10.33 -15.28
C LYS A 421 30.82 10.59 -15.22
N HIS A 422 30.01 9.85 -15.99
CA HIS A 422 28.56 10.02 -15.99
C HIS A 422 27.92 9.42 -14.74
N VAL A 423 28.48 8.31 -14.24
CA VAL A 423 28.05 7.71 -12.95
C VAL A 423 28.29 8.71 -11.81
N VAL A 424 29.48 9.31 -11.77
CA VAL A 424 29.82 10.33 -10.74
C VAL A 424 28.86 11.52 -10.84
N ILE A 425 28.61 12.05 -12.04
CA ILE A 425 27.69 13.17 -12.24
C ILE A 425 26.29 12.82 -11.75
N SER A 426 25.76 11.63 -12.10
CA SER A 426 24.43 11.18 -11.69
C SER A 426 24.33 11.02 -10.18
N LEU A 427 25.32 10.39 -9.54
CA LEU A 427 25.36 10.23 -8.07
C LEU A 427 25.48 11.58 -7.36
N THR A 428 26.31 12.50 -7.90
CA THR A 428 26.45 13.85 -7.34
C THR A 428 25.15 14.63 -7.47
N ALA A 429 24.44 14.52 -8.60
CA ALA A 429 23.14 15.17 -8.80
C ALA A 429 22.09 14.62 -7.83
N VAL A 430 22.01 13.30 -7.66
CA VAL A 430 21.12 12.68 -6.68
C VAL A 430 21.46 13.11 -5.26
N ALA A 431 22.75 13.08 -4.90
CA ALA A 431 23.21 13.53 -3.58
C ALA A 431 22.91 15.01 -3.33
N ALA A 432 23.12 15.89 -4.33
CA ALA A 432 22.82 17.30 -4.24
C ALA A 432 21.30 17.57 -4.10
N MET A 433 20.47 16.85 -4.84
CA MET A 433 19.02 16.93 -4.71
C MET A 433 18.56 16.45 -3.34
N THR A 434 19.11 15.34 -2.84
CA THR A 434 18.81 14.82 -1.50
C THR A 434 19.25 15.81 -0.42
N ALA A 435 20.45 16.39 -0.56
CA ALA A 435 20.97 17.38 0.38
C ALA A 435 20.16 18.68 0.35
N ALA A 436 19.81 19.19 -0.83
CA ALA A 436 18.96 20.38 -0.97
C ALA A 436 17.59 20.16 -0.34
N PHE A 437 17.04 18.97 -0.49
CA PHE A 437 15.79 18.58 0.14
C PHE A 437 15.92 18.51 1.67
N TYR A 438 17.00 17.90 2.18
CA TYR A 438 17.28 17.84 3.63
C TYR A 438 17.50 19.23 4.26
N ILE A 439 18.10 20.17 3.52
CA ILE A 439 18.31 21.53 3.98
C ILE A 439 16.98 22.32 4.05
N HIS A 440 16.02 21.99 3.18
CA HIS A 440 14.69 22.63 3.14
C HIS A 440 13.66 21.94 4.02
N LEU A 441 13.95 20.74 4.59
CA LEU A 441 13.14 20.19 5.67
C LEU A 441 13.34 21.08 6.90
N PRO A 442 12.32 21.75 7.42
CA PRO A 442 12.45 22.50 8.65
C PRO A 442 13.00 21.55 9.73
N ASN A 443 14.02 22.01 10.45
CA ASN A 443 14.59 21.22 11.56
C ASN A 443 13.56 21.23 12.70
N ARG A 444 12.54 20.40 12.56
CA ARG A 444 11.36 20.34 13.42
C ARG A 444 11.69 19.68 14.76
N SER A 445 12.78 20.09 15.42
CA SER A 445 13.12 19.60 16.73
C SER A 445 13.29 20.72 17.72
N VAL A 446 12.64 20.60 18.88
CA VAL A 446 12.68 21.55 19.99
C VAL A 446 13.28 20.85 21.20
N THR A 447 14.08 21.60 22.00
CA THR A 447 14.50 21.13 23.31
C THR A 447 13.61 21.79 24.35
N PHE A 448 12.87 20.98 25.12
CA PHE A 448 11.84 21.46 26.04
C PHE A 448 11.71 20.52 27.22
N GLY A 449 11.65 21.04 28.44
CA GLY A 449 11.53 20.28 29.66
C GLY A 449 12.76 19.41 30.01
N MET A 450 12.68 18.79 31.15
CA MET A 450 13.69 17.84 31.67
C MET A 450 13.02 16.57 32.18
N TYR A 451 13.71 15.44 32.07
CA TYR A 451 13.32 14.19 32.66
C TYR A 451 14.57 13.39 33.05
N ASP A 452 14.60 12.83 34.23
CA ASP A 452 15.75 12.12 34.81
C ASP A 452 17.06 12.96 34.72
N GLY A 453 16.94 14.24 35.05
CA GLY A 453 18.04 15.21 35.04
C GLY A 453 18.57 15.55 33.64
N LYS A 454 17.90 15.15 32.54
CA LYS A 454 18.31 15.38 31.15
C LYS A 454 17.29 16.22 30.41
N LYS A 455 17.78 17.16 29.58
CA LYS A 455 16.91 17.90 28.66
C LYS A 455 16.30 16.96 27.62
N ILE A 456 14.99 17.10 27.41
CA ILE A 456 14.26 16.28 26.44
C ILE A 456 14.32 16.95 25.07
N ARG A 457 14.59 16.13 24.04
CA ARG A 457 14.54 16.55 22.65
C ARG A 457 13.25 16.03 21.99
N TRP A 458 12.44 16.98 21.54
CA TRP A 458 11.16 16.74 20.92
C TRP A 458 11.24 16.91 19.40
N GLU A 459 10.39 16.22 18.68
CA GLU A 459 10.06 16.50 17.29
C GLU A 459 8.72 17.24 17.22
N VAL A 460 8.62 18.21 16.32
CA VAL A 460 7.38 18.94 16.07
C VAL A 460 6.52 18.09 15.14
N VAL A 461 5.33 17.73 15.61
CA VAL A 461 4.34 16.97 14.85
C VAL A 461 3.52 17.92 13.98
N GLU A 462 3.10 19.05 14.56
CA GLU A 462 2.22 20.02 13.91
C GLU A 462 2.50 21.43 14.43
N GLU A 463 2.36 22.45 13.59
CA GLU A 463 2.43 23.86 13.95
C GLU A 463 1.09 24.52 13.69
N TYR A 464 0.55 25.24 14.66
CA TYR A 464 -0.75 25.90 14.56
C TYR A 464 -0.60 27.39 14.24
N SER A 465 -1.64 27.95 13.60
CA SER A 465 -1.68 29.36 13.21
C SER A 465 -1.66 30.34 14.37
N ASP A 466 -1.95 29.87 15.58
CA ASP A 466 -1.92 30.67 16.83
C ASP A 466 -0.52 30.75 17.48
N GLY A 467 0.51 30.23 16.80
CA GLY A 467 1.89 30.22 17.30
C GLY A 467 2.19 29.11 18.29
N THR A 468 1.28 28.16 18.47
CA THR A 468 1.54 26.94 19.27
C THR A 468 2.04 25.81 18.38
N MET A 469 2.67 24.81 18.97
CA MET A 469 3.13 23.60 18.28
C MET A 469 2.83 22.35 19.10
N LEU A 470 2.46 21.27 18.40
CA LEU A 470 2.32 19.95 18.96
C LEU A 470 3.65 19.22 18.85
N ILE A 471 4.14 18.71 19.96
CA ILE A 471 5.46 18.05 20.03
C ILE A 471 5.36 16.67 20.64
N THR A 472 6.23 15.75 20.21
CA THR A 472 6.40 14.42 20.79
C THR A 472 7.89 14.09 20.92
N THR A 473 8.22 13.12 21.77
CA THR A 473 9.61 12.70 21.92
C THR A 473 10.06 11.82 20.74
N LYS A 474 11.33 11.92 20.35
CA LYS A 474 11.90 11.07 19.27
C LYS A 474 12.02 9.59 19.65
N LYS A 475 12.10 9.30 20.94
CA LYS A 475 12.26 7.97 21.51
C LYS A 475 11.34 7.82 22.70
N ASN A 476 11.08 6.60 23.09
CA ASN A 476 10.44 6.33 24.37
C ASN A 476 11.27 6.94 25.50
N ILE A 477 10.59 7.64 26.42
CA ILE A 477 11.23 8.24 27.59
C ILE A 477 11.18 7.32 28.80
N ALA A 478 10.22 6.38 28.82
CA ALA A 478 10.03 5.36 29.84
C ALA A 478 9.45 4.09 29.22
N GLU A 479 9.47 3.01 29.95
CA GLU A 479 8.68 1.80 29.68
C GLU A 479 7.82 1.52 30.90
N MET A 480 6.51 1.36 30.70
CA MET A 480 5.57 1.11 31.79
C MET A 480 4.28 0.48 31.29
N VAL A 481 3.50 -0.06 32.20
CA VAL A 481 2.13 -0.53 31.96
C VAL A 481 1.21 0.64 31.61
N PHE A 482 0.19 0.40 30.80
CA PHE A 482 -0.85 1.41 30.56
C PHE A 482 -1.68 1.62 31.82
N ASP A 483 -2.19 0.53 32.38
CA ASP A 483 -2.86 0.45 33.66
C ASP A 483 -2.83 -0.99 34.16
N ASN A 484 -3.32 -1.23 35.39
CA ASN A 484 -3.39 -2.58 35.93
C ASN A 484 -4.72 -3.29 35.60
N ASN A 485 -5.78 -2.53 35.25
CA ASN A 485 -7.13 -3.06 35.20
C ASN A 485 -7.91 -2.71 33.92
N SER A 486 -7.70 -1.51 33.33
CA SER A 486 -8.55 -1.02 32.27
C SER A 486 -7.79 -0.16 31.27
N ASN A 487 -8.28 -0.12 30.03
CA ASN A 487 -7.80 0.78 28.98
C ASN A 487 -8.50 2.16 29.02
N ASN A 488 -9.29 2.44 30.03
CA ASN A 488 -9.92 3.74 30.21
C ASN A 488 -8.85 4.80 30.52
N TRP A 489 -8.67 5.72 29.58
CA TRP A 489 -7.64 6.76 29.68
C TRP A 489 -7.80 7.65 30.90
N GLU A 490 -9.03 8.09 31.22
CA GLU A 490 -9.32 9.02 32.33
C GLU A 490 -8.73 8.54 33.66
N ASN A 491 -8.85 7.24 33.93
CA ASN A 491 -8.47 6.65 35.21
C ASN A 491 -7.11 5.96 35.18
N SER A 492 -6.47 5.87 33.98
CA SER A 492 -5.24 5.10 33.79
C SER A 492 -4.06 5.61 34.63
N SER A 493 -3.22 4.69 35.03
CA SER A 493 -1.98 4.98 35.77
C SER A 493 -0.97 5.75 34.92
N ILE A 494 -0.90 5.47 33.62
CA ILE A 494 0.00 6.19 32.69
C ILE A 494 -0.41 7.66 32.52
N ARG A 495 -1.71 7.99 32.44
CA ARG A 495 -2.19 9.36 32.41
C ARG A 495 -1.83 10.13 33.67
N LYS A 496 -2.05 9.51 34.82
CA LYS A 496 -1.70 10.12 36.11
C LYS A 496 -0.21 10.42 36.20
N TRP A 497 0.63 9.48 35.74
CA TRP A 497 2.07 9.68 35.69
C TRP A 497 2.47 10.82 34.74
N LEU A 498 1.92 10.86 33.53
CA LEU A 498 2.22 11.90 32.53
C LEU A 498 1.86 13.32 33.03
N ASN A 499 0.67 13.49 33.60
CA ASN A 499 0.15 14.81 33.98
C ASN A 499 0.48 15.22 35.42
N ARG A 500 1.21 14.37 36.18
CA ARG A 500 1.65 14.69 37.52
C ARG A 500 3.15 14.52 37.70
N ASP A 501 3.64 13.30 37.57
CA ASP A 501 5.01 12.96 37.96
C ASP A 501 6.01 13.37 36.88
N PHE A 502 5.69 13.15 35.62
CA PHE A 502 6.56 13.51 34.50
C PHE A 502 6.79 15.02 34.35
N ILE A 503 5.74 15.83 34.42
CA ILE A 503 5.84 17.28 34.27
C ILE A 503 6.43 17.98 35.50
N GLN A 504 6.50 17.30 36.66
CA GLN A 504 7.10 17.90 37.86
C GLN A 504 8.58 18.26 37.68
N GLU A 505 9.29 17.55 36.84
CA GLU A 505 10.70 17.81 36.58
C GLU A 505 10.93 19.04 35.65
N PHE A 506 9.86 19.61 35.08
CA PHE A 506 9.95 20.77 34.20
C PHE A 506 10.15 22.04 35.00
N SER A 507 10.91 22.99 34.46
CA SER A 507 11.01 24.32 35.06
C SER A 507 9.67 25.04 35.02
N GLU A 508 9.41 25.97 35.93
CA GLU A 508 8.19 26.78 35.92
C GLU A 508 8.04 27.54 34.58
N GLU A 509 9.13 28.04 33.99
CA GLU A 509 9.13 28.70 32.67
C GLU A 509 8.63 27.73 31.57
N ASP A 510 9.03 26.45 31.62
CA ASP A 510 8.56 25.46 30.65
C ASP A 510 7.09 25.09 30.90
N LYS A 511 6.66 24.93 32.17
CA LYS A 511 5.26 24.65 32.50
C LYS A 511 4.30 25.75 32.02
N ASP A 512 4.66 27.01 32.15
CA ASP A 512 3.84 28.16 31.68
C ASP A 512 3.66 28.19 30.14
N ARG A 513 4.47 27.44 29.44
CA ARG A 513 4.37 27.30 27.97
C ARG A 513 3.51 26.12 27.54
N ILE A 514 3.20 25.19 28.42
CA ILE A 514 2.31 24.06 28.10
C ILE A 514 0.91 24.60 27.88
N VAL A 515 0.27 24.15 26.82
CA VAL A 515 -1.11 24.49 26.48
C VAL A 515 -1.95 23.21 26.61
N PRO A 516 -2.88 23.16 27.58
CA PRO A 516 -3.76 22.03 27.71
C PRO A 516 -4.50 21.73 26.40
N THR A 517 -4.66 20.46 26.10
CA THR A 517 -5.27 19.99 24.86
C THR A 517 -6.47 19.14 25.18
N THR A 518 -7.61 19.49 24.61
CA THR A 518 -8.83 18.67 24.72
C THR A 518 -8.69 17.50 23.75
N ASN A 519 -8.61 16.30 24.31
CA ASN A 519 -8.58 15.05 23.56
C ASN A 519 -9.97 14.47 23.45
N GLU A 520 -10.33 14.06 22.28
CA GLU A 520 -11.54 13.31 21.97
C GLU A 520 -11.25 11.82 22.15
N LEU A 521 -12.02 11.15 22.98
CA LEU A 521 -11.76 9.80 23.47
C LEU A 521 -13.00 8.93 23.36
N ILE A 522 -12.79 7.63 23.21
CA ILE A 522 -13.86 6.63 23.29
C ILE A 522 -13.62 5.69 24.47
N LEU A 523 -14.70 5.11 24.98
CA LEU A 523 -14.63 4.00 25.93
C LEU A 523 -14.64 2.67 25.17
N SER A 524 -14.09 1.62 25.78
CA SER A 524 -14.28 0.25 25.32
C SER A 524 -15.74 -0.19 25.50
N PHE A 525 -16.18 -1.21 24.79
CA PHE A 525 -17.56 -1.72 24.90
C PHE A 525 -17.90 -2.21 26.31
N GLU A 526 -16.96 -2.84 27.00
CA GLU A 526 -17.16 -3.33 28.36
C GLU A 526 -17.36 -2.19 29.38
N ASP A 527 -16.69 -1.06 29.17
CA ASP A 527 -16.83 0.11 30.06
C ASP A 527 -18.18 0.85 29.89
N ARG A 528 -19.05 0.37 29.01
CA ARG A 528 -20.34 0.99 28.68
C ARG A 528 -21.56 0.17 29.09
N ASP A 529 -21.36 -0.92 29.80
CA ASP A 529 -22.41 -1.90 30.12
C ASP A 529 -23.15 -2.44 28.86
N MET A 530 -22.50 -2.44 27.68
CA MET A 530 -23.09 -2.94 26.45
C MET A 530 -22.52 -4.29 26.12
N ALA A 531 -23.34 -5.33 26.24
CA ALA A 531 -23.06 -6.64 25.66
C ALA A 531 -23.24 -6.55 24.14
N VAL A 532 -22.18 -6.32 23.42
CA VAL A 532 -22.21 -6.37 21.96
C VAL A 532 -21.82 -7.78 21.52
N ALA A 533 -22.79 -8.53 20.99
CA ALA A 533 -22.57 -9.83 20.40
C ALA A 533 -22.04 -9.62 18.98
N GLY A 534 -20.77 -9.97 18.72
CA GLY A 534 -20.21 -9.96 17.38
C GLY A 534 -18.69 -9.76 17.37
N ASP A 535 -18.06 -9.99 16.22
CA ASP A 535 -16.64 -9.74 16.01
C ASP A 535 -16.44 -8.29 15.55
N HIS A 536 -16.20 -7.40 16.50
CA HIS A 536 -16.03 -5.96 16.25
C HIS A 536 -14.61 -5.62 15.77
N THR A 537 -14.06 -6.42 14.88
CA THR A 537 -12.69 -6.27 14.38
C THR A 537 -12.48 -5.00 13.54
N HIS A 538 -13.54 -4.40 13.00
CA HIS A 538 -13.42 -3.21 12.14
C HIS A 538 -13.21 -1.92 12.92
N TYR A 539 -13.48 -1.85 14.20
CA TYR A 539 -13.05 -0.74 15.06
C TYR A 539 -11.52 -0.64 15.23
N TRP A 540 -10.76 -1.43 14.48
CA TRP A 540 -9.30 -1.45 14.53
C TRP A 540 -8.63 -0.22 13.92
N ASN A 541 -9.36 0.53 13.10
CA ASN A 541 -8.80 1.62 12.29
C ASN A 541 -9.34 3.00 12.67
N PHE A 542 -9.88 3.19 13.88
CA PHE A 542 -10.38 4.50 14.28
C PHE A 542 -9.28 5.55 14.15
N THR A 543 -9.45 6.39 13.15
CA THR A 543 -8.82 7.70 13.08
C THR A 543 -9.58 8.65 14.01
N ARG A 544 -9.04 9.85 14.24
CA ARG A 544 -9.73 10.90 15.01
C ARG A 544 -11.11 11.22 14.42
N GLU A 545 -11.22 11.22 13.09
CA GLU A 545 -12.47 11.49 12.39
C GLU A 545 -13.51 10.38 12.61
N GLN A 546 -13.12 9.12 12.56
CA GLN A 546 -14.02 7.99 12.83
C GLN A 546 -14.52 7.98 14.28
N VAL A 547 -13.71 8.49 15.20
CA VAL A 547 -14.17 8.75 16.58
C VAL A 547 -15.17 9.89 16.56
N GLY A 548 -15.01 10.94 15.73
CA GLY A 548 -15.94 12.05 15.55
C GLY A 548 -17.34 11.59 15.12
N ASP A 549 -17.44 10.67 14.17
CA ASP A 549 -18.71 10.14 13.66
C ASP A 549 -19.49 9.31 14.71
N LEU A 550 -18.79 8.78 15.71
CA LEU A 550 -19.40 8.15 16.87
C LEU A 550 -19.81 9.16 17.97
N ALA A 551 -19.60 10.47 17.76
CA ALA A 551 -19.87 11.52 18.76
C ALA A 551 -21.32 11.59 19.22
N GLU A 552 -22.26 11.25 18.36
CA GLU A 552 -23.69 11.17 18.71
C GLU A 552 -24.04 9.92 19.53
N THR A 553 -23.11 8.97 19.63
CA THR A 553 -23.30 7.78 20.46
C THR A 553 -22.77 8.04 21.86
N ALA A 554 -23.32 7.38 22.88
CA ALA A 554 -22.90 7.48 24.30
C ALA A 554 -21.42 7.05 24.54
N TYR A 555 -20.59 7.04 23.51
CA TYR A 555 -19.25 6.47 23.47
C TYR A 555 -18.13 7.48 23.53
N HIS A 556 -18.45 8.75 23.26
CA HIS A 556 -17.51 9.84 23.27
C HIS A 556 -17.46 10.53 24.61
N TYR A 557 -16.26 10.88 25.00
CA TYR A 557 -16.04 11.86 26.05
C TYR A 557 -14.82 12.72 25.69
N TYR A 558 -14.79 13.91 26.25
CA TYR A 558 -13.72 14.86 26.04
C TYR A 558 -12.96 15.05 27.35
N LEU A 559 -11.63 15.04 27.25
CA LEU A 559 -10.77 15.20 28.40
C LEU A 559 -9.63 16.15 28.08
N GLU A 560 -9.39 17.08 28.98
CA GLU A 560 -8.28 18.03 28.87
C GLU A 560 -7.05 17.48 29.58
N ASP A 561 -5.93 17.45 28.83
CA ASP A 561 -4.64 16.96 29.31
C ASP A 561 -3.52 17.93 28.93
N GLU A 562 -2.55 18.12 29.82
CA GLU A 562 -1.29 18.82 29.51
C GLU A 562 -0.35 17.92 28.70
N VAL A 563 -0.35 16.62 29.02
CA VAL A 563 0.46 15.59 28.36
C VAL A 563 -0.40 14.35 28.13
N PHE A 564 -0.33 13.84 26.91
CA PHE A 564 -1.08 12.66 26.51
C PHE A 564 -0.23 11.70 25.66
N LEU A 565 -0.78 10.58 25.24
CA LEU A 565 -0.13 9.63 24.34
C LEU A 565 -0.43 9.95 22.87
N PRO A 566 0.40 9.50 21.92
CA PRO A 566 0.13 9.71 20.50
C PRO A 566 -1.22 9.13 20.10
N THR A 567 -1.96 9.87 19.27
CA THR A 567 -3.17 9.40 18.59
C THR A 567 -2.80 8.70 17.28
N LEU A 568 -3.74 7.96 16.68
CA LEU A 568 -3.45 7.16 15.47
C LEU A 568 -3.05 8.02 14.26
N ASP A 569 -3.64 9.18 14.10
CA ASP A 569 -3.35 10.16 13.03
C ASP A 569 -1.94 10.75 13.13
N MET A 570 -1.43 10.98 14.35
CA MET A 570 -0.10 11.54 14.57
C MET A 570 1.03 10.66 14.00
N PHE A 571 0.83 9.35 13.94
CA PHE A 571 1.86 8.43 13.47
C PHE A 571 2.25 8.60 12.01
N SER A 572 1.41 9.22 11.21
CA SER A 572 1.75 9.61 9.85
C SER A 572 2.88 10.63 9.79
N ASN A 573 3.02 11.45 10.84
CA ASN A 573 3.96 12.57 10.94
C ASN A 573 5.10 12.33 11.94
N MET A 574 5.09 11.18 12.65
CA MET A 574 6.08 10.83 13.67
C MET A 574 7.10 9.81 13.16
N ASN A 575 8.34 9.93 13.64
CA ASN A 575 9.33 8.87 13.46
C ASN A 575 9.07 7.73 14.44
N VAL A 576 8.88 6.52 13.93
CA VAL A 576 8.69 5.33 14.77
C VAL A 576 10.04 4.78 15.20
N ASN A 577 10.32 4.85 16.49
CA ASN A 577 11.54 4.29 17.11
C ASN A 577 11.15 3.54 18.39
N GLY A 578 10.94 2.24 18.27
CA GLY A 578 10.51 1.40 19.36
C GLY A 578 8.98 1.25 19.47
N SER A 579 8.55 0.28 20.26
CA SER A 579 7.15 0.02 20.56
C SER A 579 6.63 1.03 21.58
N CYS A 580 5.48 1.65 21.37
CA CYS A 580 4.90 2.61 22.33
C CYS A 580 3.37 2.55 22.41
N TRP A 581 2.85 2.90 23.58
CA TRP A 581 1.41 3.03 23.80
C TRP A 581 0.77 4.10 22.91
N VAL A 582 -0.49 3.89 22.55
CA VAL A 582 -1.33 4.80 21.79
C VAL A 582 -2.50 5.26 22.68
N LEU A 583 -2.96 6.48 22.47
CA LEU A 583 -4.08 7.04 23.25
C LEU A 583 -5.40 6.30 23.01
N CYS A 584 -5.68 5.91 21.77
CA CYS A 584 -6.92 5.24 21.39
C CYS A 584 -7.00 3.82 21.99
N PRO A 585 -8.08 3.46 22.70
CA PRO A 585 -8.23 2.14 23.30
C PRO A 585 -8.49 1.06 22.26
N TYR A 586 -8.29 -0.20 22.64
CA TYR A 586 -8.86 -1.33 21.93
C TYR A 586 -10.35 -1.41 22.32
N ALA A 587 -11.22 -1.19 21.34
CA ALA A 587 -12.63 -0.98 21.63
C ALA A 587 -13.38 -2.24 22.11
N ALA A 588 -12.96 -3.44 21.67
CA ALA A 588 -13.69 -4.68 21.92
C ALA A 588 -13.72 -5.11 23.41
N ASN A 589 -12.73 -4.72 24.22
CA ASN A 589 -12.69 -5.01 25.65
C ASN A 589 -11.86 -3.97 26.40
N ASN A 590 -12.00 -3.94 27.73
CA ASN A 590 -11.33 -2.94 28.57
C ASN A 590 -9.96 -3.37 29.12
N TYR A 591 -9.55 -4.61 28.96
CA TYR A 591 -8.27 -5.12 29.45
C TYR A 591 -7.16 -5.13 28.38
N MET A 592 -7.47 -4.73 27.15
CA MET A 592 -6.52 -4.61 26.04
C MET A 592 -6.34 -3.15 25.63
N GLN A 593 -5.10 -2.73 25.38
CA GLN A 593 -4.78 -1.40 24.88
C GLN A 593 -4.01 -1.48 23.57
N ARG A 594 -4.23 -0.51 22.70
CA ARG A 594 -3.47 -0.38 21.46
C ARG A 594 -2.07 0.15 21.72
N TYR A 595 -1.14 -0.35 20.94
CA TYR A 595 0.22 0.14 20.90
C TYR A 595 0.76 0.10 19.47
N MET A 596 1.70 0.98 19.17
CA MET A 596 2.48 0.88 17.95
C MET A 596 3.72 0.03 18.19
N ASN A 597 3.99 -0.93 17.30
CA ASN A 597 5.23 -1.70 17.37
C ASN A 597 6.40 -0.96 16.70
N SER A 598 7.61 -1.52 16.80
CA SER A 598 8.83 -0.96 16.18
C SER A 598 8.76 -0.83 14.65
N ASP A 599 7.89 -1.57 14.00
CA ASP A 599 7.71 -1.56 12.55
C ASP A 599 6.66 -0.54 12.09
N GLY A 600 6.01 0.15 13.02
CA GLY A 600 5.00 1.17 12.77
C GLY A 600 3.59 0.63 12.59
N PHE A 601 3.31 -0.57 13.08
CA PHE A 601 1.97 -1.16 13.04
C PHE A 601 1.26 -0.99 14.36
N ILE A 602 -0.04 -0.71 14.29
CA ILE A 602 -0.92 -0.64 15.46
C ILE A 602 -1.37 -2.07 15.78
N LEU A 603 -1.01 -2.50 16.97
CA LEU A 603 -1.38 -3.78 17.55
C LEU A 603 -2.08 -3.53 18.89
N HIS A 604 -2.54 -4.60 19.55
CA HIS A 604 -3.09 -4.51 20.89
C HIS A 604 -2.45 -5.55 21.80
N THR A 605 -2.43 -5.26 23.09
CA THR A 605 -1.90 -6.14 24.13
C THR A 605 -2.59 -5.85 25.44
N ASP A 606 -2.45 -6.73 26.41
CA ASP A 606 -2.95 -6.51 27.75
C ASP A 606 -2.40 -5.20 28.35
N VAL A 607 -3.26 -4.45 29.03
CA VAL A 607 -2.94 -3.16 29.65
C VAL A 607 -1.82 -3.26 30.71
N SER A 608 -1.64 -4.44 31.30
CA SER A 608 -0.62 -4.74 32.30
C SER A 608 0.76 -5.08 31.69
N ASN A 609 0.86 -5.20 30.37
CA ASN A 609 2.16 -5.38 29.72
C ASN A 609 2.91 -4.05 29.63
N GLU A 610 4.23 -4.09 29.77
CA GLU A 610 5.06 -2.89 29.62
C GLU A 610 5.27 -2.55 28.13
N ARG A 611 5.12 -1.29 27.80
CA ARG A 611 5.46 -0.70 26.48
C ARG A 611 6.08 0.68 26.69
N GLY A 612 6.75 1.16 25.66
CA GLY A 612 7.35 2.47 25.66
C GLY A 612 6.32 3.59 25.79
N VAL A 613 6.71 4.68 26.41
CA VAL A 613 5.93 5.90 26.56
C VAL A 613 6.55 7.00 25.73
N ARG A 614 5.76 7.56 24.82
CA ARG A 614 6.10 8.75 24.02
C ARG A 614 5.09 9.85 24.35
N PRO A 615 5.44 10.79 25.24
CA PRO A 615 4.54 11.88 25.55
C PRO A 615 4.33 12.81 24.36
N VAL A 616 3.12 13.32 24.26
CA VAL A 616 2.70 14.37 23.34
C VAL A 616 2.22 15.55 24.16
N MET A 617 2.56 16.76 23.78
CA MET A 617 2.05 17.99 24.39
C MET A 617 2.02 19.15 23.40
N ARG A 618 1.15 20.10 23.66
CA ARG A 618 1.08 21.36 22.93
C ARG A 618 1.81 22.45 23.71
N ILE A 619 2.68 23.19 23.05
CA ILE A 619 3.45 24.25 23.67
C ILE A 619 3.40 25.56 22.87
N LYS A 620 3.55 26.70 23.56
CA LYS A 620 3.80 27.99 22.90
C LYS A 620 5.21 27.99 22.29
N SER A 621 5.36 28.53 21.09
CA SER A 621 6.69 28.80 20.52
C SER A 621 7.49 29.76 21.41
N LYS A 622 8.80 29.64 21.46
CA LYS A 622 9.62 30.76 21.98
C LYS A 622 9.60 31.85 20.91
N GLU A 623 9.20 33.06 21.30
CA GLU A 623 9.37 34.26 20.49
C GLU A 623 10.84 34.44 20.09
#